data_d69ea3a309e136968dd8c6d4acfa6f8e
#
_entry.id   d69ea3a309e136968dd8c6d4acfa6f8e
#
_cell.length_a   1.000
_cell.length_b   1.000
_cell.length_c   1.000
_cell.angle_alpha   90.00
_cell.angle_beta   90.00
_cell.angle_gamma   90.00
#
_symmetry.space_group_name_H-M   'P 1'
#
loop_
_entity.id
_entity.type
_entity.pdbx_description
1 polymer ?
#
loop_
_entity_poly.entity_id
_entity_poly.type
_entity_poly.pdbx_seq_one_letter_code
_entity_poly.pdbx_strand_id
1 'polypeptide(L)'
;MEPMVEQEVKPVTPEQPHSVAPEASALVVPPERTRGVWYTLSMITIGALLALGAMRVFTMSQGMYAAGQRGMSEVLEVQPALPAVTSVDTSTVRVDGTQMQHITLAAVDRKGFREEKTATGKIAFNEEFMTPVFSPYAGRVMRVLAKPGDVVKPGSPLLEIYTPDLVQAASDLIGNTASTLAKAKTALTLARRNEERQHQLYLDKAAALKDWQQAQADVQNAESDVRAAEAALLAARDKLRTFGKSEADIAKLEQGRSIDRMTMVTSPIAGTITARKIGPGQYIRQDNTDPLFMIADLFQMWMLANVYESDVPWIKVGQPVEVHVLAYPDTVFKATISYIGAAVDPATHRVEVRAVVDNHALQLKPEMFATFRIITRADMQYTALPLSAIVRDGEKASVWVAQPEQQFVRREVKLGLEQDGYVQILSGVQPGEQVATGGGLLLGTLAGS
;
A
#
# COMPACT_ATOMS: atom_id res chain seq x y z
N MET A 1 68.18 37.08 22.35
CA MET A 1 69.48 36.43 22.58
C MET A 1 69.24 35.15 23.32
N GLU A 2 68.99 34.08 22.55
CA GLU A 2 69.20 32.68 22.94
C GLU A 2 68.82 31.81 21.75
N PRO A 3 69.54 30.72 21.48
CA PRO A 3 69.67 30.20 20.14
C PRO A 3 68.68 29.11 19.82
N MET A 4 68.31 29.07 18.54
CA MET A 4 67.61 27.96 17.88
C MET A 4 68.44 26.66 18.00
N VAL A 5 67.72 25.63 18.51
CA VAL A 5 68.22 24.23 18.45
C VAL A 5 67.74 23.62 17.14
N GLU A 6 68.69 23.39 16.25
CA GLU A 6 68.54 22.70 15.00
C GLU A 6 68.45 21.18 15.29
N GLN A 7 67.26 20.57 15.01
CA GLN A 7 67.15 19.11 15.06
C GLN A 7 67.43 18.52 13.68
N GLU A 8 68.41 17.77 13.65
CA GLU A 8 68.98 16.97 12.57
C GLU A 8 67.98 15.87 12.13
N VAL A 9 67.53 15.97 10.88
CA VAL A 9 66.63 14.95 10.27
C VAL A 9 67.51 13.89 9.61
N LYS A 10 67.52 12.67 10.16
CA LYS A 10 68.16 11.50 9.55
C LYS A 10 67.40 11.06 8.31
N PRO A 11 68.04 10.70 7.20
CA PRO A 11 67.36 10.18 6.02
C PRO A 11 66.95 8.74 6.23
N VAL A 12 65.64 8.49 5.94
CA VAL A 12 65.03 7.15 5.89
C VAL A 12 65.35 6.50 4.55
N THR A 13 66.01 5.37 4.61
CA THR A 13 66.35 4.49 3.47
C THR A 13 65.04 3.88 2.90
N PRO A 14 64.84 3.85 1.58
CA PRO A 14 63.67 3.20 1.00
C PRO A 14 63.82 1.67 1.04
N GLU A 15 62.86 1.02 1.71
CA GLU A 15 62.66 -0.43 1.72
C GLU A 15 62.15 -0.90 0.35
N GLN A 16 62.78 -1.91 -0.23
CA GLN A 16 62.43 -2.53 -1.50
C GLN A 16 61.09 -3.30 -1.35
N PRO A 17 60.23 -3.30 -2.35
CA PRO A 17 59.02 -4.11 -2.31
C PRO A 17 59.33 -5.59 -2.58
N HIS A 18 59.02 -6.44 -1.63
CA HIS A 18 58.99 -7.89 -1.84
C HIS A 18 57.90 -8.27 -2.85
N SER A 19 58.37 -8.79 -3.98
CA SER A 19 57.56 -9.46 -4.98
C SER A 19 56.98 -10.74 -4.37
N VAL A 20 55.69 -10.75 -4.12
CA VAL A 20 54.90 -11.98 -3.86
C VAL A 20 54.17 -12.33 -5.12
N ALA A 21 54.61 -13.40 -5.76
CA ALA A 21 53.89 -14.03 -6.88
C ALA A 21 52.50 -14.56 -6.43
N PRO A 22 51.47 -14.47 -7.25
CA PRO A 22 50.21 -15.09 -6.92
C PRO A 22 50.29 -16.60 -7.13
N GLU A 23 50.16 -17.36 -6.03
CA GLU A 23 49.85 -18.80 -6.08
C GLU A 23 48.50 -19.01 -6.78
N ALA A 24 48.54 -19.69 -7.91
CA ALA A 24 47.38 -20.21 -8.60
C ALA A 24 46.72 -21.30 -7.74
N SER A 25 45.70 -20.97 -7.00
CA SER A 25 44.81 -21.95 -6.37
C SER A 25 44.09 -22.73 -7.44
N ALA A 26 44.56 -23.92 -7.72
CA ALA A 26 43.87 -24.91 -8.54
C ALA A 26 42.53 -25.25 -7.87
N LEU A 27 41.42 -24.97 -8.56
CA LEU A 27 40.07 -25.45 -8.24
C LEU A 27 40.06 -26.99 -8.33
N VAL A 28 40.17 -27.61 -7.17
CA VAL A 28 39.91 -29.06 -7.03
C VAL A 28 38.42 -29.28 -7.15
N VAL A 29 37.96 -29.77 -8.29
CA VAL A 29 36.59 -30.27 -8.49
C VAL A 29 36.46 -31.58 -7.73
N PRO A 30 35.58 -31.74 -6.72
CA PRO A 30 35.36 -33.00 -6.05
C PRO A 30 34.61 -33.96 -6.99
N PRO A 31 34.88 -35.27 -6.95
CA PRO A 31 34.25 -36.25 -7.83
C PRO A 31 32.76 -36.38 -7.51
N GLU A 32 31.94 -36.42 -8.55
CA GLU A 32 30.51 -36.73 -8.49
C GLU A 32 30.26 -38.04 -7.75
N ARG A 33 29.80 -37.95 -6.51
CA ARG A 33 29.27 -39.10 -5.77
C ARG A 33 27.91 -39.45 -6.33
N THR A 34 27.83 -40.66 -6.89
CA THR A 34 26.60 -41.36 -7.28
C THR A 34 25.59 -41.44 -6.13
N ARG A 35 24.73 -40.43 -6.02
CA ARG A 35 23.64 -40.34 -5.01
C ARG A 35 22.28 -40.83 -5.51
N GLY A 36 22.23 -41.47 -6.67
CA GLY A 36 20.95 -41.84 -7.33
C GLY A 36 20.23 -43.05 -6.75
N VAL A 37 20.94 -44.06 -6.21
CA VAL A 37 20.32 -45.34 -5.88
C VAL A 37 19.72 -45.40 -4.47
N TRP A 38 20.26 -44.69 -3.52
CA TRP A 38 19.74 -44.67 -2.14
C TRP A 38 18.50 -43.79 -1.96
N TYR A 39 18.34 -42.75 -2.79
CA TYR A 39 17.15 -41.88 -2.76
C TYR A 39 15.91 -42.57 -3.34
N THR A 40 16.07 -43.41 -4.35
CA THR A 40 14.94 -44.15 -4.93
C THR A 40 14.44 -45.25 -4.01
N LEU A 41 15.31 -45.96 -3.28
CA LEU A 41 14.92 -46.95 -2.29
C LEU A 41 14.24 -46.33 -1.04
N SER A 42 14.68 -45.17 -0.58
CA SER A 42 14.04 -44.48 0.57
C SER A 42 12.66 -43.93 0.22
N MET A 43 12.46 -43.44 -1.00
CA MET A 43 11.14 -42.95 -1.46
C MET A 43 10.12 -44.08 -1.63
N ILE A 44 10.54 -45.28 -2.06
CA ILE A 44 9.65 -46.44 -2.19
C ILE A 44 9.20 -46.94 -0.81
N THR A 45 10.08 -46.97 0.20
CA THR A 45 9.73 -47.39 1.56
C THR A 45 8.81 -46.39 2.28
N ILE A 46 9.01 -45.09 2.07
CA ILE A 46 8.13 -44.02 2.62
C ILE A 46 6.75 -44.09 1.92
N GLY A 47 6.71 -44.28 0.63
CA GLY A 47 5.47 -44.47 -0.14
C GLY A 47 4.65 -45.67 0.31
N ALA A 48 5.31 -46.81 0.58
CA ALA A 48 4.65 -48.03 1.07
C ALA A 48 4.09 -47.85 2.50
N LEU A 49 4.80 -47.17 3.38
CA LEU A 49 4.33 -46.86 4.75
C LEU A 49 3.14 -45.88 4.76
N LEU A 50 3.13 -44.89 3.87
CA LEU A 50 2.01 -43.97 3.72
C LEU A 50 0.77 -44.65 3.12
N ALA A 51 0.95 -45.57 2.17
CA ALA A 51 -0.15 -46.37 1.61
C ALA A 51 -0.77 -47.30 2.63
N LEU A 52 0.05 -47.99 3.47
CA LEU A 52 -0.42 -48.83 4.59
C LEU A 52 -1.13 -47.99 5.67
N GLY A 53 -0.67 -46.77 5.95
CA GLY A 53 -1.32 -45.83 6.87
C GLY A 53 -2.69 -45.39 6.33
N ALA A 54 -2.77 -45.00 5.06
CA ALA A 54 -4.02 -44.59 4.42
C ALA A 54 -5.04 -45.76 4.36
N MET A 55 -4.58 -47.00 4.12
CA MET A 55 -5.44 -48.17 4.10
C MET A 55 -5.98 -48.51 5.50
N ARG A 56 -5.22 -48.25 6.57
CA ARG A 56 -5.71 -48.41 7.95
C ARG A 56 -6.73 -47.34 8.34
N VAL A 57 -6.52 -46.08 7.94
CA VAL A 57 -7.48 -44.98 8.16
C VAL A 57 -8.78 -45.24 7.38
N PHE A 58 -8.67 -45.73 6.14
CA PHE A 58 -9.84 -46.06 5.31
C PHE A 58 -10.65 -47.22 5.89
N THR A 59 -10.01 -48.29 6.41
CA THR A 59 -10.74 -49.41 7.07
C THR A 59 -11.34 -49.01 8.41
N MET A 60 -10.72 -48.09 9.18
CA MET A 60 -11.32 -47.52 10.38
C MET A 60 -12.52 -46.63 10.07
N SER A 61 -12.48 -45.82 8.99
CA SER A 61 -13.60 -44.98 8.62
C SER A 61 -14.82 -45.79 8.15
N GLN A 62 -14.61 -46.89 7.45
CA GLN A 62 -15.69 -47.83 7.05
C GLN A 62 -16.33 -48.52 8.27
N GLY A 63 -15.55 -48.85 9.31
CA GLY A 63 -16.06 -49.38 10.57
C GLY A 63 -16.96 -48.39 11.33
N MET A 64 -16.63 -47.10 11.29
CA MET A 64 -17.46 -46.08 11.90
C MET A 64 -18.74 -45.80 11.11
N TYR A 65 -18.72 -45.87 9.78
CA TYR A 65 -19.93 -45.74 8.95
C TYR A 65 -20.89 -46.92 9.12
N ALA A 66 -20.38 -48.15 9.29
CA ALA A 66 -21.21 -49.34 9.53
C ALA A 66 -21.83 -49.37 10.95
N ALA A 67 -21.15 -48.75 11.95
CA ALA A 67 -21.70 -48.62 13.30
C ALA A 67 -22.78 -47.52 13.38
N GLY A 68 -22.65 -46.46 12.58
CA GLY A 68 -23.65 -45.37 12.51
C GLY A 68 -24.97 -45.77 11.87
N GLN A 69 -24.98 -46.76 10.95
CA GLN A 69 -26.21 -47.21 10.28
C GLN A 69 -27.04 -48.24 11.09
N ARG A 70 -26.45 -48.92 12.07
CA ARG A 70 -27.20 -49.82 12.94
C ARG A 70 -27.94 -49.14 14.10
N GLY A 71 -27.63 -47.86 14.35
CA GLY A 71 -28.34 -47.03 15.35
C GLY A 71 -29.52 -46.22 14.81
N MET A 72 -29.82 -46.28 13.50
CA MET A 72 -30.85 -45.43 12.88
C MET A 72 -32.12 -46.21 12.46
N SER A 73 -32.31 -47.42 12.90
CA SER A 73 -33.55 -48.19 12.58
C SER A 73 -34.55 -48.30 13.70
N GLU A 74 -34.32 -47.58 14.80
CA GLU A 74 -35.29 -47.51 15.88
C GLU A 74 -35.60 -46.05 16.24
N VAL A 75 -35.98 -45.27 15.21
CA VAL A 75 -36.68 -44.02 15.42
C VAL A 75 -38.15 -44.36 15.45
N LEU A 76 -38.64 -44.61 16.64
CA LEU A 76 -40.03 -44.45 17.02
C LEU A 76 -40.49 -43.12 16.42
N GLU A 77 -41.62 -43.21 15.68
CA GLU A 77 -42.43 -42.13 15.16
C GLU A 77 -42.85 -41.22 16.33
N VAL A 78 -41.91 -40.32 16.73
CA VAL A 78 -42.25 -39.22 17.64
C VAL A 78 -42.97 -38.19 16.79
N GLN A 79 -44.29 -38.20 16.84
CA GLN A 79 -45.10 -37.05 16.46
C GLN A 79 -44.46 -35.80 17.10
N PRO A 80 -44.30 -34.70 16.36
CA PRO A 80 -43.82 -33.47 16.94
C PRO A 80 -44.80 -33.06 18.04
N ALA A 81 -44.48 -33.38 19.26
CA ALA A 81 -45.09 -32.73 20.41
C ALA A 81 -44.80 -31.24 20.22
N LEU A 82 -45.87 -30.48 19.99
CA LEU A 82 -45.84 -29.03 20.15
C LEU A 82 -45.01 -28.73 21.40
N PRO A 83 -44.02 -27.83 21.34
CA PRO A 83 -43.23 -27.52 22.52
C PRO A 83 -44.20 -27.23 23.65
N ALA A 84 -44.10 -28.03 24.70
CA ALA A 84 -44.84 -27.79 25.92
C ALA A 84 -44.55 -26.34 26.30
N VAL A 85 -45.59 -25.52 26.25
CA VAL A 85 -45.53 -24.15 26.75
C VAL A 85 -45.17 -24.29 28.22
N THR A 86 -43.89 -24.09 28.50
CA THR A 86 -43.37 -23.93 29.87
C THR A 86 -44.28 -22.89 30.49
N SER A 87 -44.94 -23.22 31.58
CA SER A 87 -45.89 -22.39 32.31
C SER A 87 -45.25 -20.99 32.48
N VAL A 88 -45.60 -20.08 31.61
CA VAL A 88 -45.32 -18.66 31.74
C VAL A 88 -46.19 -18.24 32.92
N ASP A 89 -45.55 -17.69 33.93
CA ASP A 89 -46.22 -17.08 35.09
C ASP A 89 -47.04 -15.92 34.52
N THR A 90 -48.30 -16.23 34.20
CA THR A 90 -49.19 -15.33 33.41
C THR A 90 -49.93 -14.48 34.40
N SER A 91 -49.22 -13.48 34.97
CA SER A 91 -49.91 -12.44 35.74
C SER A 91 -50.75 -11.63 34.77
N THR A 92 -52.08 -11.90 34.81
CA THR A 92 -53.04 -11.12 34.06
C THR A 92 -53.62 -10.06 35.00
N VAL A 93 -53.50 -8.81 34.61
CA VAL A 93 -54.00 -7.66 35.38
C VAL A 93 -55.16 -7.03 34.63
N ARG A 94 -56.28 -6.78 35.32
CA ARG A 94 -57.39 -6.01 34.79
C ARG A 94 -57.30 -4.59 35.32
N VAL A 95 -57.39 -3.61 34.42
CA VAL A 95 -57.20 -2.19 34.73
C VAL A 95 -58.57 -1.49 34.62
N ASP A 96 -58.86 -0.60 35.52
CA ASP A 96 -60.09 0.20 35.43
C ASP A 96 -59.92 1.44 34.53
N GLY A 97 -60.99 2.14 34.19
CA GLY A 97 -60.96 3.27 33.24
C GLY A 97 -60.10 4.45 33.71
N THR A 98 -59.95 4.64 35.01
CA THR A 98 -59.09 5.71 35.57
C THR A 98 -57.59 5.35 35.50
N GLN A 99 -57.25 4.10 35.72
CA GLN A 99 -55.88 3.58 35.61
C GLN A 99 -55.40 3.53 34.15
N MET A 100 -56.36 3.26 33.20
CA MET A 100 -56.03 3.23 31.78
C MET A 100 -55.53 4.57 31.24
N GLN A 101 -55.94 5.70 31.83
CA GLN A 101 -55.44 7.02 31.45
C GLN A 101 -53.92 7.23 31.69
N HIS A 102 -53.35 6.43 32.56
CA HIS A 102 -51.93 6.48 32.92
C HIS A 102 -51.09 5.45 32.15
N ILE A 103 -51.71 4.66 31.25
CA ILE A 103 -51.03 3.65 30.47
C ILE A 103 -50.91 4.14 29.02
N THR A 104 -49.72 4.25 28.50
CA THR A 104 -49.48 4.55 27.11
C THR A 104 -49.24 3.25 26.34
N LEU A 105 -49.95 3.07 25.23
CA LEU A 105 -49.77 1.90 24.37
C LEU A 105 -49.02 2.24 23.09
N ALA A 106 -48.22 1.31 22.61
CA ALA A 106 -47.64 1.35 21.28
C ALA A 106 -47.81 -0.01 20.60
N ALA A 107 -47.99 0.02 19.31
CA ALA A 107 -48.02 -1.19 18.51
C ALA A 107 -46.59 -1.77 18.37
N VAL A 108 -46.49 -3.07 18.42
CA VAL A 108 -45.26 -3.81 18.10
C VAL A 108 -45.04 -3.66 16.60
N ASP A 109 -43.99 -2.95 16.23
CA ASP A 109 -43.65 -2.63 14.83
C ASP A 109 -42.37 -3.32 14.38
N ARG A 110 -42.09 -3.29 13.07
CA ARG A 110 -40.82 -3.73 12.54
C ARG A 110 -39.92 -2.52 12.32
N LYS A 111 -38.69 -2.60 12.84
CA LYS A 111 -37.67 -1.60 12.59
C LYS A 111 -36.41 -2.23 12.01
N GLY A 112 -35.70 -1.43 11.22
CA GLY A 112 -34.38 -1.79 10.72
C GLY A 112 -33.37 -1.68 11.84
N PHE A 113 -32.61 -2.74 12.10
CA PHE A 113 -31.43 -2.75 12.97
C PHE A 113 -30.20 -2.98 12.12
N ARG A 114 -29.13 -2.32 12.49
CA ARG A 114 -27.81 -2.51 11.88
C ARG A 114 -26.93 -3.24 12.86
N GLU A 115 -26.30 -4.29 12.39
CA GLU A 115 -25.17 -4.87 13.15
C GLU A 115 -23.92 -4.12 12.76
N GLU A 116 -23.22 -3.58 13.72
CA GLU A 116 -21.96 -2.86 13.53
C GLU A 116 -20.88 -3.40 14.45
N LYS A 117 -19.63 -3.32 13.97
CA LYS A 117 -18.44 -3.59 14.75
C LYS A 117 -17.64 -2.32 14.87
N THR A 118 -17.21 -2.03 16.09
CA THR A 118 -16.44 -0.82 16.37
C THR A 118 -14.96 -1.16 16.48
N ALA A 119 -14.14 -0.42 15.74
CA ALA A 119 -12.68 -0.50 15.83
C ALA A 119 -12.08 0.88 16.02
N THR A 120 -10.91 0.95 16.62
CA THR A 120 -10.13 2.17 16.73
C THR A 120 -8.95 2.12 15.75
N GLY A 121 -8.51 3.28 15.30
CA GLY A 121 -7.36 3.35 14.42
C GLY A 121 -7.01 4.78 14.07
N LYS A 122 -6.38 4.97 12.91
CA LYS A 122 -5.88 6.28 12.47
C LYS A 122 -6.09 6.51 10.98
N ILE A 123 -6.06 7.78 10.61
CA ILE A 123 -5.97 8.19 9.21
C ILE A 123 -4.51 8.08 8.79
N ALA A 124 -4.26 7.59 7.59
CA ALA A 124 -2.93 7.49 7.00
C ALA A 124 -2.92 8.03 5.57
N PHE A 125 -1.73 8.32 5.06
CA PHE A 125 -1.58 8.57 3.63
C PHE A 125 -1.99 7.34 2.84
N ASN A 126 -2.55 7.56 1.66
CA ASN A 126 -2.71 6.50 0.69
C ASN A 126 -1.34 6.26 0.02
N GLU A 127 -0.68 5.18 0.41
CA GLU A 127 0.66 4.84 -0.07
C GLU A 127 0.69 4.52 -1.58
N GLU A 128 -0.44 4.14 -2.17
CA GLU A 128 -0.57 3.91 -3.62
C GLU A 128 -0.43 5.22 -4.40
N PHE A 129 -0.76 6.36 -3.77
CA PHE A 129 -0.67 7.71 -4.34
C PHE A 129 0.40 8.55 -3.64
N MET A 130 1.38 7.91 -3.01
CA MET A 130 2.52 8.56 -2.39
C MET A 130 3.81 8.15 -3.09
N THR A 131 4.59 9.13 -3.54
CA THR A 131 5.83 8.89 -4.26
C THR A 131 7.00 9.56 -3.57
N PRO A 132 8.03 8.79 -3.18
CA PRO A 132 9.31 9.33 -2.75
C PRO A 132 10.06 9.88 -3.96
N VAL A 133 10.59 11.09 -3.84
CA VAL A 133 11.39 11.73 -4.89
C VAL A 133 12.85 11.66 -4.49
N PHE A 134 13.63 11.01 -5.34
CA PHE A 134 15.10 10.93 -5.25
C PHE A 134 15.74 11.83 -6.29
N SER A 135 17.00 12.21 -6.09
CA SER A 135 17.77 12.85 -7.14
C SER A 135 18.46 11.78 -8.00
N PRO A 136 18.29 11.83 -9.32
CA PRO A 136 19.10 11.00 -10.21
C PRO A 136 20.54 11.50 -10.33
N TYR A 137 20.86 12.65 -9.73
CA TYR A 137 22.15 13.33 -9.85
C TYR A 137 22.84 13.47 -8.50
N ALA A 138 24.15 13.20 -8.46
CA ALA A 138 24.99 13.59 -7.35
C ALA A 138 25.39 15.06 -7.50
N GLY A 139 25.47 15.77 -6.39
CA GLY A 139 25.87 17.17 -6.42
C GLY A 139 25.45 17.97 -5.20
N ARG A 140 25.80 19.25 -5.22
CA ARG A 140 25.47 20.18 -4.13
C ARG A 140 24.17 20.90 -4.41
N VAL A 141 23.24 20.86 -3.45
CA VAL A 141 21.98 21.64 -3.51
C VAL A 141 22.30 23.12 -3.40
N MET A 142 21.96 23.86 -4.43
CA MET A 142 22.14 25.31 -4.47
C MET A 142 20.92 26.04 -3.93
N ARG A 143 19.74 25.65 -4.39
CA ARG A 143 18.46 26.21 -3.94
C ARG A 143 17.40 25.14 -3.80
N VAL A 144 16.56 25.29 -2.81
CA VAL A 144 15.33 24.50 -2.65
C VAL A 144 14.16 25.42 -2.99
N LEU A 145 13.38 25.05 -3.98
CA LEU A 145 12.32 25.88 -4.55
C LEU A 145 10.96 25.53 -3.95
N ALA A 146 10.80 24.30 -3.48
CA ALA A 146 9.56 23.78 -2.97
C ALA A 146 9.65 23.45 -1.47
N LYS A 147 8.54 23.61 -0.75
CA LYS A 147 8.43 23.40 0.70
C LYS A 147 7.26 22.48 1.03
N PRO A 148 7.23 21.83 2.22
CA PRO A 148 6.07 21.11 2.67
C PRO A 148 4.80 21.94 2.65
N GLY A 149 3.70 21.36 2.13
CA GLY A 149 2.43 22.02 1.90
C GLY A 149 2.21 22.60 0.49
N ASP A 150 3.26 22.73 -0.31
CA ASP A 150 3.11 23.19 -1.70
C ASP A 150 2.45 22.11 -2.57
N VAL A 151 1.52 22.55 -3.43
CA VAL A 151 0.89 21.68 -4.44
C VAL A 151 1.71 21.74 -5.71
N VAL A 152 2.12 20.57 -6.21
CA VAL A 152 2.98 20.45 -7.39
C VAL A 152 2.29 19.63 -8.48
N LYS A 153 2.74 19.87 -9.73
CA LYS A 153 2.35 19.10 -10.93
C LYS A 153 3.56 18.34 -11.45
N PRO A 154 3.37 17.31 -12.29
CA PRO A 154 4.49 16.68 -12.99
C PRO A 154 5.34 17.74 -13.71
N GLY A 155 6.67 17.66 -13.53
CA GLY A 155 7.62 18.63 -14.06
C GLY A 155 7.81 19.91 -13.24
N SER A 156 7.05 20.14 -12.15
CA SER A 156 7.28 21.28 -11.24
C SER A 156 8.67 21.23 -10.61
N PRO A 157 9.47 22.33 -10.63
CA PRO A 157 10.80 22.34 -10.07
C PRO A 157 10.76 22.26 -8.54
N LEU A 158 11.52 21.33 -7.97
CA LEU A 158 11.62 21.11 -6.52
C LEU A 158 12.90 21.72 -5.93
N LEU A 159 14.02 21.50 -6.59
CA LEU A 159 15.31 22.05 -6.17
C LEU A 159 16.29 22.13 -7.34
N GLU A 160 17.33 22.94 -7.17
CA GLU A 160 18.46 23.11 -8.08
C GLU A 160 19.72 22.50 -7.49
N ILE A 161 20.41 21.72 -8.31
CA ILE A 161 21.67 21.03 -7.95
C ILE A 161 22.79 21.48 -8.88
N TYR A 162 23.93 21.81 -8.29
CA TYR A 162 25.19 21.90 -9.02
C TYR A 162 25.79 20.50 -9.11
N THR A 163 25.90 19.97 -10.32
CA THR A 163 26.41 18.61 -10.56
C THR A 163 27.74 18.67 -11.31
N PRO A 164 28.85 18.15 -10.75
CA PRO A 164 30.12 18.08 -11.44
C PRO A 164 30.06 17.30 -12.76
N ASP A 165 29.25 16.24 -12.80
CA ASP A 165 29.07 15.40 -13.99
C ASP A 165 28.45 16.16 -15.17
N LEU A 166 27.55 17.11 -14.92
CA LEU A 166 27.02 18.00 -15.95
C LEU A 166 28.13 18.90 -16.51
N VAL A 167 28.98 19.44 -15.65
CA VAL A 167 30.11 20.29 -16.07
C VAL A 167 31.05 19.48 -16.92
N GLN A 168 31.37 18.24 -16.54
CA GLN A 168 32.21 17.35 -17.33
C GLN A 168 31.58 17.01 -18.67
N ALA A 169 30.30 16.65 -18.71
CA ALA A 169 29.57 16.35 -19.94
C ALA A 169 29.55 17.56 -20.92
N ALA A 170 29.37 18.77 -20.37
CA ALA A 170 29.42 19.99 -21.16
C ALA A 170 30.82 20.27 -21.72
N SER A 171 31.87 20.06 -20.91
CA SER A 171 33.25 20.19 -21.34
C SER A 171 33.63 19.19 -22.44
N ASP A 172 33.17 17.93 -22.32
CA ASP A 172 33.41 16.89 -23.31
C ASP A 172 32.76 17.23 -24.66
N LEU A 173 31.54 17.79 -24.64
CA LEU A 173 30.86 18.23 -25.86
C LEU A 173 31.66 19.32 -26.57
N ILE A 174 32.04 20.40 -25.86
CA ILE A 174 32.67 21.56 -26.45
C ILE A 174 34.16 21.25 -26.81
N GLY A 175 34.90 20.72 -25.84
CA GLY A 175 36.34 20.57 -25.97
C GLY A 175 36.77 19.44 -26.91
N ASN A 176 36.12 18.29 -26.77
CA ASN A 176 36.57 17.07 -27.44
C ASN A 176 35.75 16.71 -28.67
N THR A 177 34.45 16.56 -28.56
CA THR A 177 33.63 15.95 -29.63
C THR A 177 33.39 16.90 -30.79
N ALA A 178 33.00 18.14 -30.54
CA ALA A 178 32.73 19.11 -31.58
C ALA A 178 33.99 19.48 -32.37
N SER A 179 35.14 19.65 -31.66
CA SER A 179 36.43 19.94 -32.30
C SER A 179 36.94 18.75 -33.11
N THR A 180 36.76 17.51 -32.61
CA THR A 180 37.15 16.30 -33.34
C THR A 180 36.32 16.13 -34.61
N LEU A 181 35.06 16.38 -34.58
CA LEU A 181 34.19 16.36 -35.77
C LEU A 181 34.62 17.41 -36.81
N ALA A 182 34.95 18.63 -36.38
CA ALA A 182 35.43 19.67 -37.26
C ALA A 182 36.75 19.27 -37.94
N LYS A 183 37.68 18.69 -37.20
CA LYS A 183 38.96 18.16 -37.72
C LYS A 183 38.73 17.03 -38.73
N ALA A 184 37.87 16.06 -38.38
CA ALA A 184 37.55 14.94 -39.29
C ALA A 184 36.92 15.41 -40.59
N LYS A 185 36.00 16.37 -40.55
CA LYS A 185 35.38 16.96 -41.76
C LYS A 185 36.40 17.71 -42.63
N THR A 186 37.38 18.42 -42.02
CA THR A 186 38.45 19.07 -42.72
C THR A 186 39.39 18.04 -43.38
N ALA A 187 39.73 16.97 -42.68
CA ALA A 187 40.56 15.87 -43.22
C ALA A 187 39.87 15.19 -44.40
N LEU A 188 38.56 14.91 -44.31
CA LEU A 188 37.76 14.35 -45.42
C LEU A 188 37.77 15.28 -46.63
N THR A 189 37.60 16.57 -46.42
CA THR A 189 37.63 17.55 -47.52
C THR A 189 39.00 17.54 -48.21
N LEU A 190 40.09 17.44 -47.44
CA LEU A 190 41.46 17.35 -48.00
C LEU A 190 41.68 16.03 -48.75
N ALA A 191 41.23 14.90 -48.20
CA ALA A 191 41.33 13.58 -48.81
C ALA A 191 40.58 13.52 -50.14
N ARG A 192 39.36 14.07 -50.22
CA ARG A 192 38.57 14.15 -51.44
C ARG A 192 39.25 14.99 -52.55
N ARG A 193 39.80 16.15 -52.18
CA ARG A 193 40.56 16.97 -53.13
C ARG A 193 41.83 16.27 -53.65
N ASN A 194 42.49 15.49 -52.77
CA ASN A 194 43.65 14.70 -53.17
C ASN A 194 43.26 13.56 -54.12
N GLU A 195 42.19 12.84 -53.79
CA GLU A 195 41.66 11.75 -54.63
C GLU A 195 41.28 12.27 -56.01
N GLU A 196 40.52 13.36 -56.11
CA GLU A 196 40.16 14.02 -57.34
C GLU A 196 41.39 14.39 -58.20
N ARG A 197 42.41 14.98 -57.56
CA ARG A 197 43.67 15.30 -58.23
C ARG A 197 44.45 14.04 -58.75
N GLN A 198 44.54 12.99 -57.92
CA GLN A 198 45.17 11.74 -58.32
C GLN A 198 44.40 11.01 -59.42
N HIS A 199 43.09 11.09 -59.40
CA HIS A 199 42.24 10.58 -60.46
C HIS A 199 42.51 11.28 -61.84
N GLN A 200 42.59 12.61 -61.83
CA GLN A 200 42.93 13.38 -63.03
C GLN A 200 44.31 13.04 -63.56
N LEU A 201 45.34 12.98 -62.68
CA LEU A 201 46.70 12.60 -63.07
C LEU A 201 46.78 11.18 -63.64
N TYR A 202 45.99 10.24 -63.12
CA TYR A 202 45.84 8.89 -63.66
C TYR A 202 45.20 8.88 -65.06
N LEU A 203 44.15 9.62 -65.27
CA LEU A 203 43.49 9.80 -66.58
C LEU A 203 44.47 10.40 -67.63
N ASP A 204 45.29 11.35 -67.23
CA ASP A 204 46.31 12.00 -68.06
C ASP A 204 47.60 11.13 -68.20
N LYS A 205 47.57 9.89 -67.66
CA LYS A 205 48.72 8.94 -67.61
C LYS A 205 49.97 9.48 -66.91
N ALA A 206 49.81 10.46 -66.01
CA ALA A 206 50.86 11.10 -65.24
C ALA A 206 51.06 10.52 -63.83
N ALA A 207 50.19 9.65 -63.37
CA ALA A 207 50.29 8.94 -62.10
C ALA A 207 49.96 7.43 -62.20
N ALA A 208 50.46 6.62 -61.30
CA ALA A 208 50.18 5.20 -61.25
C ALA A 208 48.77 4.89 -60.70
N LEU A 209 48.14 3.80 -61.16
CA LEU A 209 46.84 3.34 -60.60
C LEU A 209 46.88 3.16 -59.08
N LYS A 210 48.04 2.68 -58.55
CA LYS A 210 48.26 2.51 -57.10
C LYS A 210 48.04 3.80 -56.33
N ASP A 211 48.53 4.94 -56.85
CA ASP A 211 48.44 6.23 -56.15
C ASP A 211 46.99 6.72 -56.06
N TRP A 212 46.21 6.52 -57.14
CA TRP A 212 44.78 6.78 -57.10
C TRP A 212 44.01 5.83 -56.15
N GLN A 213 44.32 4.52 -56.19
CA GLN A 213 43.71 3.55 -55.26
C GLN A 213 44.04 3.86 -53.80
N GLN A 214 45.25 4.33 -53.52
CA GLN A 214 45.63 4.80 -52.17
C GLN A 214 44.78 6.03 -51.79
N ALA A 215 44.63 6.99 -52.64
CA ALA A 215 43.81 8.18 -52.38
C ALA A 215 42.32 7.84 -52.15
N GLN A 216 41.78 6.83 -52.87
CA GLN A 216 40.44 6.31 -52.59
C GLN A 216 40.33 5.69 -51.20
N ALA A 217 41.32 4.88 -50.77
CA ALA A 217 41.36 4.31 -49.44
C ALA A 217 41.45 5.40 -48.36
N ASP A 218 42.23 6.47 -48.60
CA ASP A 218 42.30 7.60 -47.67
C ASP A 218 40.98 8.34 -47.51
N VAL A 219 40.18 8.49 -48.60
CA VAL A 219 38.81 9.04 -48.53
C VAL A 219 37.90 8.13 -47.69
N GLN A 220 37.96 6.81 -47.90
CA GLN A 220 37.15 5.86 -47.13
C GLN A 220 37.49 5.89 -45.62
N ASN A 221 38.76 5.98 -45.28
CA ASN A 221 39.24 6.13 -43.91
C ASN A 221 38.73 7.44 -43.30
N ALA A 222 38.86 8.57 -43.99
CA ALA A 222 38.41 9.87 -43.56
C ALA A 222 36.89 9.93 -43.40
N GLU A 223 36.13 9.25 -44.25
CA GLU A 223 34.67 9.10 -44.10
C GLU A 223 34.31 8.27 -42.85
N SER A 224 35.06 7.25 -42.57
CA SER A 224 34.88 6.45 -41.36
C SER A 224 35.17 7.25 -40.10
N ASP A 225 36.20 8.08 -40.12
CA ASP A 225 36.56 9.00 -39.02
C ASP A 225 35.45 10.04 -38.77
N VAL A 226 34.85 10.57 -39.83
CA VAL A 226 33.71 11.51 -39.75
C VAL A 226 32.48 10.79 -39.08
N ARG A 227 32.16 9.58 -39.55
CA ARG A 227 31.04 8.82 -38.94
C ARG A 227 31.29 8.53 -37.44
N ALA A 228 32.50 8.14 -37.08
CA ALA A 228 32.88 7.91 -35.67
C ALA A 228 32.77 9.20 -34.84
N ALA A 229 33.21 10.33 -35.37
CA ALA A 229 33.13 11.63 -34.69
C ALA A 229 31.67 12.13 -34.56
N GLU A 230 30.81 11.87 -35.56
CA GLU A 230 29.38 12.18 -35.49
C GLU A 230 28.67 11.33 -34.45
N ALA A 231 28.97 10.04 -34.38
CA ALA A 231 28.43 9.16 -33.33
C ALA A 231 28.86 9.60 -31.92
N ALA A 232 30.12 10.00 -31.76
CA ALA A 232 30.63 10.53 -30.47
C ALA A 232 29.92 11.83 -30.07
N LEU A 233 29.68 12.73 -31.04
CA LEU A 233 28.93 13.97 -30.80
C LEU A 233 27.49 13.69 -30.38
N LEU A 234 26.82 12.75 -31.05
CA LEU A 234 25.47 12.35 -30.70
C LEU A 234 25.41 11.79 -29.28
N ALA A 235 26.34 10.90 -28.90
CA ALA A 235 26.42 10.35 -27.55
C ALA A 235 26.65 11.44 -26.49
N ALA A 236 27.50 12.43 -26.77
CA ALA A 236 27.70 13.57 -25.88
C ALA A 236 26.46 14.44 -25.70
N ARG A 237 25.68 14.65 -26.78
CA ARG A 237 24.38 15.33 -26.70
C ARG A 237 23.37 14.55 -25.87
N ASP A 238 23.27 13.24 -26.09
CA ASP A 238 22.37 12.37 -25.33
C ASP A 238 22.70 12.39 -23.83
N LYS A 239 23.96 12.38 -23.48
CA LYS A 239 24.42 12.55 -22.10
C LYS A 239 23.92 13.86 -21.48
N LEU A 240 23.93 14.99 -22.20
CA LEU A 240 23.39 16.27 -21.72
C LEU A 240 21.87 16.26 -21.61
N ARG A 241 21.17 15.56 -22.51
CA ARG A 241 19.71 15.36 -22.40
C ARG A 241 19.32 14.61 -21.13
N THR A 242 20.11 13.62 -20.69
CA THR A 242 19.85 12.93 -19.42
C THR A 242 19.94 13.87 -18.21
N PHE A 243 20.68 14.97 -18.31
CA PHE A 243 20.68 16.05 -17.29
C PHE A 243 19.53 17.07 -17.48
N GLY A 244 18.56 16.79 -18.34
CA GLY A 244 17.42 17.66 -18.56
C GLY A 244 17.71 18.91 -19.39
N LYS A 245 18.84 18.96 -20.12
CA LYS A 245 19.14 20.10 -21.00
C LYS A 245 18.37 20.01 -22.29
N SER A 246 17.79 21.14 -22.69
CA SER A 246 17.02 21.24 -23.95
C SER A 246 17.95 21.27 -25.15
N GLU A 247 17.43 20.95 -26.35
CA GLU A 247 18.17 21.09 -27.61
C GLU A 247 18.70 22.50 -27.83
N ALA A 248 17.92 23.51 -27.42
CA ALA A 248 18.34 24.92 -27.52
C ALA A 248 19.55 25.22 -26.60
N ASP A 249 19.60 24.61 -25.42
CA ASP A 249 20.73 24.80 -24.50
C ASP A 249 21.97 24.06 -25.01
N ILE A 250 21.80 22.86 -25.58
CA ILE A 250 22.88 22.09 -26.20
C ILE A 250 23.46 22.85 -27.39
N ALA A 251 22.60 23.42 -28.24
CA ALA A 251 23.04 24.21 -29.37
C ALA A 251 23.81 25.50 -28.98
N LYS A 252 23.39 26.18 -27.89
CA LYS A 252 24.14 27.30 -27.32
C LYS A 252 25.53 26.88 -26.83
N LEU A 253 25.62 25.67 -26.24
CA LEU A 253 26.88 25.12 -25.80
C LEU A 253 27.84 24.89 -26.96
N GLU A 254 27.36 24.27 -28.03
CA GLU A 254 28.16 24.03 -29.24
C GLU A 254 28.68 25.33 -29.88
N GLN A 255 27.94 26.43 -29.74
CA GLN A 255 28.37 27.75 -30.17
C GLN A 255 29.34 28.43 -29.21
N GLY A 256 29.87 27.71 -28.21
CA GLY A 256 30.82 28.24 -27.22
C GLY A 256 30.19 29.21 -26.18
N ARG A 257 28.86 29.27 -26.07
CA ARG A 257 28.17 30.08 -25.06
C ARG A 257 28.10 29.34 -23.74
N SER A 258 28.22 30.07 -22.63
CA SER A 258 28.14 29.50 -21.29
C SER A 258 26.75 28.89 -21.05
N ILE A 259 26.72 27.67 -20.54
CA ILE A 259 25.49 27.03 -20.05
C ILE A 259 25.36 27.23 -18.55
N ASP A 260 24.12 27.30 -18.10
CA ASP A 260 23.78 27.14 -16.71
C ASP A 260 24.23 25.75 -16.21
N ARG A 261 25.17 25.72 -15.27
CA ARG A 261 25.80 24.52 -14.70
C ARG A 261 24.90 23.82 -13.69
N MET A 262 23.66 24.27 -13.57
CA MET A 262 22.68 23.74 -12.63
C MET A 262 21.71 22.82 -13.34
N THR A 263 21.27 21.81 -12.61
CA THR A 263 20.20 20.90 -13.05
C THR A 263 19.05 20.98 -12.07
N MET A 264 17.84 20.80 -12.58
CA MET A 264 16.64 20.83 -11.75
C MET A 264 16.19 19.39 -11.46
N VAL A 265 15.83 19.13 -10.20
CA VAL A 265 15.05 17.96 -9.84
C VAL A 265 13.59 18.40 -9.82
N THR A 266 12.76 17.69 -10.57
CA THR A 266 11.34 18.02 -10.77
C THR A 266 10.45 16.96 -10.14
N SER A 267 9.19 17.31 -9.89
CA SER A 267 8.18 16.38 -9.41
C SER A 267 7.81 15.37 -10.49
N PRO A 268 7.80 14.05 -10.20
CA PRO A 268 7.32 13.03 -11.13
C PRO A 268 5.79 12.94 -11.21
N ILE A 269 5.09 13.37 -10.15
CA ILE A 269 3.63 13.27 -10.03
C ILE A 269 3.00 14.61 -9.63
N ALA A 270 1.68 14.70 -9.79
CA ALA A 270 0.89 15.76 -9.15
C ALA A 270 0.61 15.37 -7.69
N GLY A 271 0.54 16.34 -6.79
CA GLY A 271 0.21 16.10 -5.38
C GLY A 271 0.70 17.22 -4.48
N THR A 272 0.63 16.98 -3.19
CA THR A 272 1.13 17.90 -2.15
C THR A 272 2.43 17.36 -1.57
N ILE A 273 3.40 18.24 -1.38
CA ILE A 273 4.65 17.89 -0.70
C ILE A 273 4.36 17.68 0.78
N THR A 274 4.50 16.45 1.26
CA THR A 274 4.22 16.09 2.66
C THR A 274 5.46 16.19 3.55
N ALA A 275 6.64 15.90 2.98
CA ALA A 275 7.90 16.00 3.70
C ALA A 275 9.04 16.45 2.78
N ARG A 276 10.02 17.13 3.37
CA ARG A 276 11.27 17.51 2.75
C ARG A 276 12.42 17.18 3.69
N LYS A 277 13.37 16.35 3.20
CA LYS A 277 14.54 15.92 3.98
C LYS A 277 15.85 16.52 3.47
N ILE A 278 15.79 17.51 2.61
CA ILE A 278 16.96 18.16 2.02
C ILE A 278 16.98 19.66 2.26
N GLY A 279 18.14 20.25 2.44
CA GLY A 279 18.35 21.67 2.63
C GLY A 279 19.39 22.27 1.68
N PRO A 280 19.40 23.62 1.52
CA PRO A 280 20.42 24.29 0.73
C PRO A 280 21.83 24.00 1.28
N GLY A 281 22.80 23.85 0.38
CA GLY A 281 24.20 23.58 0.72
C GLY A 281 24.55 22.12 0.99
N GLN A 282 23.57 21.25 1.18
CA GLN A 282 23.82 19.81 1.37
C GLN A 282 24.30 19.17 0.06
N TYR A 283 25.11 18.11 0.21
CA TYR A 283 25.61 17.32 -0.90
C TYR A 283 24.82 16.02 -1.02
N ILE A 284 24.22 15.79 -2.17
CA ILE A 284 23.52 14.55 -2.51
C ILE A 284 24.55 13.60 -3.13
N ARG A 285 24.68 12.41 -2.55
CA ARG A 285 25.52 11.33 -3.08
C ARG A 285 24.69 10.47 -4.04
N GLN A 286 25.38 9.75 -4.92
CA GLN A 286 24.76 8.85 -5.89
C GLN A 286 24.11 7.62 -5.22
N ASP A 287 24.61 7.23 -4.05
CA ASP A 287 24.14 6.12 -3.23
C ASP A 287 23.10 6.54 -2.16
N ASN A 288 22.57 7.74 -2.25
CA ASN A 288 21.59 8.24 -1.28
C ASN A 288 20.27 7.46 -1.36
N THR A 289 19.97 6.71 -0.30
CA THR A 289 18.75 5.91 -0.16
C THR A 289 17.57 6.68 0.44
N ASP A 290 17.83 7.86 1.01
CA ASP A 290 16.78 8.69 1.61
C ASP A 290 16.10 9.56 0.54
N PRO A 291 14.76 9.59 0.50
CA PRO A 291 14.03 10.48 -0.40
C PRO A 291 14.24 11.94 -0.01
N LEU A 292 14.43 12.80 -1.00
CA LEU A 292 14.58 14.24 -0.81
C LEU A 292 13.24 14.91 -0.47
N PHE A 293 12.19 14.46 -1.13
CA PHE A 293 10.80 14.88 -0.90
C PHE A 293 9.88 13.67 -0.87
N MET A 294 8.77 13.82 -0.16
CA MET A 294 7.62 12.92 -0.25
C MET A 294 6.46 13.72 -0.83
N ILE A 295 5.86 13.21 -1.88
CA ILE A 295 4.70 13.83 -2.55
C ILE A 295 3.55 12.83 -2.49
N ALA A 296 2.40 13.29 -2.00
CA ALA A 296 1.20 12.47 -1.88
C ALA A 296 -0.02 13.19 -2.41
N ASP A 297 -0.96 12.42 -2.94
CA ASP A 297 -2.32 12.89 -3.14
C ASP A 297 -3.04 12.85 -1.78
N LEU A 298 -3.60 13.98 -1.37
CA LEU A 298 -4.33 14.13 -0.11
C LEU A 298 -5.85 14.01 -0.29
N PHE A 299 -6.36 13.89 -1.50
CA PHE A 299 -7.79 13.79 -1.76
C PHE A 299 -8.37 12.42 -1.39
N GLN A 300 -7.53 11.38 -1.41
CA GLN A 300 -7.89 10.04 -0.95
C GLN A 300 -6.95 9.61 0.16
N MET A 301 -7.50 9.34 1.32
CA MET A 301 -6.75 8.90 2.49
C MET A 301 -7.09 7.44 2.83
N TRP A 302 -6.17 6.77 3.47
CA TRP A 302 -6.45 5.49 4.09
C TRP A 302 -6.89 5.67 5.53
N MET A 303 -7.79 4.81 5.92
CA MET A 303 -8.19 4.57 7.30
C MET A 303 -7.68 3.21 7.70
N LEU A 304 -6.80 3.18 8.67
CA LEU A 304 -6.21 1.97 9.22
C LEU A 304 -6.91 1.65 10.54
N ALA A 305 -7.82 0.69 10.50
CA ALA A 305 -8.59 0.23 11.65
C ALA A 305 -7.96 -1.03 12.25
N ASN A 306 -7.77 -1.05 13.56
CA ASN A 306 -7.29 -2.21 14.30
C ASN A 306 -8.49 -3.00 14.85
N VAL A 307 -8.89 -4.03 14.15
CA VAL A 307 -10.05 -4.87 14.46
C VAL A 307 -9.65 -6.04 15.34
N TYR A 308 -10.45 -6.38 16.35
CA TYR A 308 -10.22 -7.56 17.17
C TYR A 308 -10.38 -8.85 16.35
N GLU A 309 -9.54 -9.84 16.62
CA GLU A 309 -9.57 -11.16 15.96
C GLU A 309 -10.97 -11.79 15.99
N SER A 310 -11.70 -11.65 17.10
CA SER A 310 -13.07 -12.16 17.26
C SER A 310 -14.08 -11.54 16.28
N ASP A 311 -13.83 -10.34 15.79
CA ASP A 311 -14.73 -9.62 14.90
C ASP A 311 -14.41 -9.80 13.42
N VAL A 312 -13.19 -10.25 13.09
CA VAL A 312 -12.72 -10.46 11.71
C VAL A 312 -13.66 -11.33 10.86
N PRO A 313 -14.25 -12.44 11.38
CA PRO A 313 -15.15 -13.27 10.57
C PRO A 313 -16.38 -12.52 10.01
N TRP A 314 -16.77 -11.41 10.63
CA TRP A 314 -17.93 -10.60 10.24
C TRP A 314 -17.57 -9.48 9.27
N ILE A 315 -16.29 -9.22 9.04
CA ILE A 315 -15.79 -8.11 8.23
C ILE A 315 -15.42 -8.62 6.84
N LYS A 316 -15.86 -7.90 5.81
CA LYS A 316 -15.60 -8.23 4.41
C LYS A 316 -15.21 -6.99 3.62
N VAL A 317 -14.36 -7.18 2.62
CA VAL A 317 -14.05 -6.13 1.64
C VAL A 317 -15.33 -5.66 0.97
N GLY A 318 -15.46 -4.35 0.77
CA GLY A 318 -16.62 -3.70 0.19
C GLY A 318 -17.68 -3.26 1.20
N GLN A 319 -17.54 -3.61 2.48
CA GLN A 319 -18.49 -3.13 3.51
C GLN A 319 -18.32 -1.63 3.75
N PRO A 320 -19.44 -0.91 3.97
CA PRO A 320 -19.40 0.51 4.33
C PRO A 320 -18.93 0.69 5.77
N VAL A 321 -18.17 1.76 5.98
CA VAL A 321 -17.65 2.16 7.28
C VAL A 321 -18.02 3.61 7.54
N GLU A 322 -18.57 3.88 8.71
CA GLU A 322 -18.76 5.23 9.24
C GLU A 322 -17.58 5.58 10.13
N VAL A 323 -16.92 6.69 9.84
CA VAL A 323 -15.71 7.11 10.51
C VAL A 323 -15.94 8.38 11.28
N HIS A 324 -15.69 8.31 12.57
CA HIS A 324 -15.80 9.41 13.52
C HIS A 324 -14.39 9.85 13.93
N VAL A 325 -14.00 11.05 13.52
CA VAL A 325 -12.71 11.65 13.86
C VAL A 325 -12.89 12.59 15.02
N LEU A 326 -12.04 12.48 16.02
CA LEU A 326 -12.17 13.28 17.25
C LEU A 326 -12.09 14.80 16.99
N ALA A 327 -11.36 15.21 15.96
CA ALA A 327 -11.25 16.61 15.55
C ALA A 327 -12.53 17.19 14.92
N TYR A 328 -13.46 16.33 14.47
CA TYR A 328 -14.71 16.72 13.80
C TYR A 328 -15.87 15.88 14.35
N PRO A 329 -16.32 16.12 15.58
CA PRO A 329 -17.29 15.27 16.27
C PRO A 329 -18.66 15.22 15.58
N ASP A 330 -19.05 16.29 14.91
CA ASP A 330 -20.35 16.42 14.24
C ASP A 330 -20.32 15.92 12.77
N THR A 331 -19.16 15.46 12.30
CA THR A 331 -18.99 15.04 10.90
C THR A 331 -18.71 13.54 10.84
N VAL A 332 -19.53 12.80 10.12
CA VAL A 332 -19.32 11.41 9.83
C VAL A 332 -18.74 11.26 8.42
N PHE A 333 -17.52 10.74 8.34
CA PHE A 333 -16.89 10.45 7.07
C PHE A 333 -17.25 9.03 6.64
N LYS A 334 -17.62 8.88 5.36
CA LYS A 334 -17.97 7.56 4.80
C LYS A 334 -16.76 6.95 4.12
N ALA A 335 -16.52 5.70 4.40
CA ALA A 335 -15.43 4.93 3.81
C ALA A 335 -15.92 3.54 3.40
N THR A 336 -15.10 2.84 2.62
CA THR A 336 -15.37 1.46 2.20
C THR A 336 -14.14 0.62 2.47
N ILE A 337 -14.32 -0.56 3.05
CA ILE A 337 -13.22 -1.50 3.30
C ILE A 337 -12.63 -1.93 1.96
N SER A 338 -11.34 -1.68 1.78
CA SER A 338 -10.57 -2.05 0.59
C SER A 338 -9.67 -3.27 0.81
N TYR A 339 -9.23 -3.48 2.06
CA TYR A 339 -8.30 -4.57 2.38
C TYR A 339 -8.45 -5.03 3.83
N ILE A 340 -8.25 -6.32 4.05
CA ILE A 340 -8.19 -6.95 5.38
C ILE A 340 -6.84 -7.65 5.49
N GLY A 341 -6.09 -7.35 6.53
CA GLY A 341 -4.77 -7.92 6.78
C GLY A 341 -4.80 -9.45 6.85
N ALA A 342 -3.81 -10.08 6.27
CA ALA A 342 -3.70 -11.55 6.24
C ALA A 342 -3.15 -12.14 7.54
N ALA A 343 -2.62 -11.32 8.44
CA ALA A 343 -2.00 -11.74 9.70
C ALA A 343 -2.59 -10.97 10.89
N VAL A 344 -2.64 -11.65 12.03
CA VAL A 344 -2.96 -11.04 13.33
C VAL A 344 -1.66 -10.53 13.94
N ASP A 345 -1.66 -9.31 14.42
CA ASP A 345 -0.54 -8.77 15.21
C ASP A 345 -0.42 -9.53 16.55
N PRO A 346 0.70 -10.21 16.80
CA PRO A 346 0.84 -11.07 17.97
C PRO A 346 0.88 -10.30 19.30
N ALA A 347 1.20 -9.01 19.28
CA ALA A 347 1.26 -8.18 20.48
C ALA A 347 -0.10 -7.62 20.88
N THR A 348 -0.95 -7.31 19.91
CA THR A 348 -2.23 -6.64 20.11
C THR A 348 -3.44 -7.54 19.89
N HIS A 349 -3.28 -8.73 19.29
CA HIS A 349 -4.35 -9.63 18.84
C HIS A 349 -5.38 -8.92 17.94
N ARG A 350 -4.89 -8.05 17.06
CA ARG A 350 -5.71 -7.31 16.14
C ARG A 350 -5.28 -7.52 14.69
N VAL A 351 -6.23 -7.39 13.79
CA VAL A 351 -6.01 -7.41 12.35
C VAL A 351 -6.18 -5.98 11.82
N GLU A 352 -5.23 -5.53 11.03
CA GLU A 352 -5.34 -4.25 10.35
C GLU A 352 -6.36 -4.36 9.20
N VAL A 353 -7.35 -3.49 9.23
CA VAL A 353 -8.36 -3.36 8.18
C VAL A 353 -8.22 -1.97 7.57
N ARG A 354 -8.08 -1.92 6.25
CA ARG A 354 -7.91 -0.69 5.51
C ARG A 354 -9.21 -0.30 4.81
N ALA A 355 -9.58 0.96 4.92
CA ALA A 355 -10.66 1.55 4.16
C ALA A 355 -10.17 2.82 3.46
N VAL A 356 -10.78 3.15 2.32
CA VAL A 356 -10.51 4.38 1.57
C VAL A 356 -11.58 5.41 1.89
N VAL A 357 -11.16 6.62 2.19
CA VAL A 357 -12.03 7.78 2.46
C VAL A 357 -11.69 8.93 1.53
N ASP A 358 -12.75 9.60 1.06
CA ASP A 358 -12.62 10.84 0.31
C ASP A 358 -12.32 12.02 1.25
N ASN A 359 -11.33 12.81 0.88
CA ASN A 359 -10.86 13.97 1.64
C ASN A 359 -10.79 15.24 0.77
N HIS A 360 -11.77 15.46 -0.08
CA HIS A 360 -11.80 16.60 -1.01
C HIS A 360 -11.76 17.96 -0.28
N ALA A 361 -12.28 18.03 0.94
CA ALA A 361 -12.22 19.23 1.78
C ALA A 361 -10.87 19.39 2.49
N LEU A 362 -9.92 18.46 2.35
CA LEU A 362 -8.60 18.46 3.01
C LEU A 362 -8.67 18.58 4.55
N GLN A 363 -9.77 18.12 5.14
CA GLN A 363 -10.01 18.17 6.59
C GLN A 363 -9.26 17.05 7.31
N LEU A 364 -9.22 15.86 6.71
CA LEU A 364 -8.53 14.72 7.29
C LEU A 364 -7.02 14.87 7.09
N LYS A 365 -6.29 14.69 8.19
CA LYS A 365 -4.82 14.72 8.20
C LYS A 365 -4.29 13.38 8.67
N PRO A 366 -3.12 12.97 8.16
CA PRO A 366 -2.45 11.76 8.64
C PRO A 366 -2.24 11.80 10.15
N GLU A 367 -2.24 10.63 10.77
CA GLU A 367 -2.09 10.39 12.21
C GLU A 367 -3.28 10.89 13.07
N MET A 368 -4.36 11.43 12.48
CA MET A 368 -5.58 11.68 13.24
C MET A 368 -6.19 10.36 13.72
N PHE A 369 -6.51 10.29 15.00
CA PHE A 369 -7.23 9.16 15.58
C PHE A 369 -8.69 9.18 15.17
N ALA A 370 -9.22 7.99 14.88
CA ALA A 370 -10.60 7.81 14.48
C ALA A 370 -11.20 6.54 15.08
N THR A 371 -12.52 6.57 15.27
CA THR A 371 -13.33 5.41 15.59
C THR A 371 -14.09 4.99 14.34
N PHE A 372 -14.01 3.72 14.00
CA PHE A 372 -14.62 3.11 12.82
C PHE A 372 -15.81 2.27 13.24
N ARG A 373 -16.97 2.56 12.67
CA ARG A 373 -18.17 1.72 12.78
C ARG A 373 -18.34 0.97 11.48
N ILE A 374 -17.99 -0.29 11.48
CA ILE A 374 -18.06 -1.19 10.31
C ILE A 374 -19.44 -1.80 10.29
N ILE A 375 -20.20 -1.54 9.26
CA ILE A 375 -21.58 -2.06 9.11
C ILE A 375 -21.48 -3.47 8.56
N THR A 376 -21.68 -4.46 9.42
CA THR A 376 -21.58 -5.88 9.06
C THR A 376 -22.87 -6.40 8.44
N ARG A 377 -24.04 -5.88 8.90
CA ARG A 377 -25.35 -6.14 8.32
C ARG A 377 -26.17 -4.87 8.35
N ALA A 378 -26.72 -4.49 7.22
CA ALA A 378 -27.57 -3.32 7.09
C ALA A 378 -29.05 -3.73 7.09
N ASP A 379 -29.87 -2.90 7.72
CA ASP A 379 -31.34 -2.85 7.57
C ASP A 379 -32.13 -4.19 7.63
N MET A 380 -31.75 -5.06 8.56
CA MET A 380 -32.52 -6.24 8.86
C MET A 380 -33.77 -5.82 9.66
N GLN A 381 -34.92 -6.09 9.08
CA GLN A 381 -36.24 -5.77 9.70
C GLN A 381 -36.58 -6.76 10.80
N TYR A 382 -36.53 -6.33 12.03
CA TYR A 382 -36.84 -7.13 13.22
C TYR A 382 -38.03 -6.51 13.97
N THR A 383 -38.76 -7.36 14.69
CA THR A 383 -39.76 -6.93 15.66
C THR A 383 -39.08 -6.04 16.71
N ALA A 384 -39.58 -4.84 16.92
CA ALA A 384 -38.96 -3.84 17.78
C ALA A 384 -39.98 -3.22 18.73
N LEU A 385 -39.47 -2.87 19.91
CA LEU A 385 -40.23 -2.11 20.92
C LEU A 385 -39.36 -0.95 21.42
N PRO A 386 -40.00 0.15 21.83
CA PRO A 386 -39.29 1.18 22.58
C PRO A 386 -38.74 0.59 23.89
N LEU A 387 -37.55 1.04 24.28
CA LEU A 387 -36.93 0.58 25.52
C LEU A 387 -37.79 0.79 26.75
N SER A 388 -38.66 1.83 26.74
CA SER A 388 -39.64 2.12 27.79
C SER A 388 -40.73 1.06 27.98
N ALA A 389 -40.95 0.18 27.00
CA ALA A 389 -41.89 -0.92 27.09
C ALA A 389 -41.34 -2.14 27.85
N ILE A 390 -39.99 -2.18 28.05
CA ILE A 390 -39.34 -3.33 28.64
C ILE A 390 -39.29 -3.20 30.17
N VAL A 391 -39.87 -4.18 30.84
CA VAL A 391 -39.76 -4.33 32.30
C VAL A 391 -38.69 -5.39 32.57
N ARG A 392 -37.60 -4.97 33.26
CA ARG A 392 -36.55 -5.87 33.66
C ARG A 392 -36.71 -6.29 35.12
N ASP A 393 -36.64 -7.58 35.38
CA ASP A 393 -36.68 -8.18 36.71
C ASP A 393 -35.50 -9.16 36.84
N GLY A 394 -34.37 -8.66 37.37
CA GLY A 394 -33.11 -9.37 37.34
C GLY A 394 -32.63 -9.64 35.92
N GLU A 395 -32.41 -10.90 35.58
CA GLU A 395 -32.00 -11.34 34.24
C GLU A 395 -33.15 -11.49 33.24
N LYS A 396 -34.40 -11.46 33.72
CA LYS A 396 -35.58 -11.63 32.89
C LYS A 396 -36.11 -10.30 32.37
N ALA A 397 -36.45 -10.26 31.10
CA ALA A 397 -37.14 -9.14 30.48
C ALA A 397 -38.56 -9.53 30.12
N SER A 398 -39.49 -8.65 30.40
CA SER A 398 -40.92 -8.88 30.11
C SER A 398 -41.57 -7.61 29.57
N VAL A 399 -42.68 -7.77 28.90
CA VAL A 399 -43.55 -6.68 28.41
C VAL A 399 -44.98 -6.92 28.84
N TRP A 400 -45.76 -5.85 28.97
CA TRP A 400 -47.19 -5.93 29.20
C TRP A 400 -47.93 -5.82 27.88
N VAL A 401 -48.55 -6.93 27.45
CA VAL A 401 -49.33 -7.00 26.22
C VAL A 401 -50.80 -6.73 26.53
N ALA A 402 -51.38 -5.75 25.85
CA ALA A 402 -52.77 -5.41 25.99
C ALA A 402 -53.66 -6.48 25.34
N GLN A 403 -54.68 -6.90 26.05
CA GLN A 403 -55.74 -7.80 25.60
C GLN A 403 -57.11 -7.07 25.57
N PRO A 404 -58.14 -7.64 24.92
CA PRO A 404 -59.50 -7.12 24.99
C PRO A 404 -59.96 -6.99 26.47
N GLU A 405 -60.94 -6.16 26.72
CA GLU A 405 -61.55 -5.93 28.03
C GLU A 405 -60.62 -5.28 29.06
N GLN A 406 -59.69 -4.42 28.61
CA GLN A 406 -58.74 -3.72 29.48
C GLN A 406 -57.87 -4.67 30.35
N GLN A 407 -57.51 -5.81 29.81
CA GLN A 407 -56.62 -6.76 30.43
C GLN A 407 -55.21 -6.62 29.90
N PHE A 408 -54.24 -6.79 30.75
CA PHE A 408 -52.80 -6.79 30.41
C PHE A 408 -52.18 -8.09 30.87
N VAL A 409 -51.44 -8.73 29.98
CA VAL A 409 -50.75 -9.99 30.26
C VAL A 409 -49.23 -9.72 30.25
N ARG A 410 -48.57 -10.05 31.37
CA ARG A 410 -47.09 -10.00 31.42
C ARG A 410 -46.52 -11.16 30.63
N ARG A 411 -45.72 -10.86 29.63
CA ARG A 411 -45.11 -11.87 28.77
C ARG A 411 -43.59 -11.72 28.76
N GLU A 412 -42.89 -12.81 29.03
CA GLU A 412 -41.40 -12.84 28.95
C GLU A 412 -40.98 -12.68 27.50
N VAL A 413 -39.94 -11.86 27.26
CA VAL A 413 -39.38 -11.59 25.93
C VAL A 413 -37.89 -11.82 25.93
N LYS A 414 -37.36 -12.33 24.80
CA LYS A 414 -35.91 -12.37 24.57
C LYS A 414 -35.52 -11.15 23.81
N LEU A 415 -34.62 -10.38 24.39
CA LEU A 415 -34.06 -9.16 23.81
C LEU A 415 -32.88 -9.47 22.90
N GLY A 416 -32.76 -8.69 21.84
CA GLY A 416 -31.63 -8.70 20.92
C GLY A 416 -30.87 -7.38 20.96
N LEU A 417 -30.59 -6.80 19.78
CA LEU A 417 -29.89 -5.53 19.64
C LEU A 417 -30.69 -4.36 20.16
N GLU A 418 -30.01 -3.40 20.77
CA GLU A 418 -30.58 -2.13 21.22
C GLU A 418 -29.99 -1.01 20.37
N GLN A 419 -30.85 -0.23 19.72
CA GLN A 419 -30.44 0.86 18.83
C GLN A 419 -31.49 1.98 18.82
N ASP A 420 -31.05 3.23 18.89
CA ASP A 420 -31.90 4.45 18.76
C ASP A 420 -33.12 4.45 19.70
N GLY A 421 -32.96 3.95 20.94
CA GLY A 421 -34.04 3.88 21.93
C GLY A 421 -35.07 2.77 21.70
N TYR A 422 -34.79 1.88 20.75
CA TYR A 422 -35.58 0.66 20.50
C TYR A 422 -34.76 -0.59 20.76
N VAL A 423 -35.45 -1.67 21.11
CA VAL A 423 -34.82 -2.97 21.32
C VAL A 423 -35.44 -3.99 20.39
N GLN A 424 -34.60 -4.81 19.78
CA GLN A 424 -35.01 -5.95 18.97
C GLN A 424 -35.60 -7.03 19.89
N ILE A 425 -36.75 -7.57 19.51
CA ILE A 425 -37.38 -8.69 20.19
C ILE A 425 -37.21 -9.96 19.38
N LEU A 426 -36.46 -10.90 19.92
CA LEU A 426 -36.14 -12.18 19.27
C LEU A 426 -37.32 -13.16 19.40
N SER A 427 -38.04 -13.11 20.54
CA SER A 427 -39.22 -13.93 20.79
C SER A 427 -40.10 -13.35 21.92
N GLY A 428 -41.37 -13.68 21.95
CA GLY A 428 -42.30 -13.31 22.99
C GLY A 428 -43.48 -12.44 22.55
N VAL A 429 -43.33 -11.61 21.50
CA VAL A 429 -44.38 -10.79 20.93
C VAL A 429 -44.41 -10.88 19.42
N GLN A 430 -45.58 -10.57 18.83
CA GLN A 430 -45.77 -10.55 17.38
C GLN A 430 -46.00 -9.12 16.87
N PRO A 431 -45.62 -8.81 15.64
CA PRO A 431 -45.96 -7.53 15.00
C PRO A 431 -47.48 -7.29 15.00
N GLY A 432 -47.92 -6.08 15.38
CA GLY A 432 -49.32 -5.68 15.47
C GLY A 432 -49.94 -5.81 16.88
N GLU A 433 -49.29 -6.52 17.81
CA GLU A 433 -49.73 -6.53 19.20
C GLU A 433 -49.59 -5.16 19.84
N GLN A 434 -50.44 -4.79 20.79
CA GLN A 434 -50.33 -3.56 21.55
C GLN A 434 -49.59 -3.83 22.87
N VAL A 435 -48.56 -3.04 23.19
CA VAL A 435 -47.82 -3.17 24.43
C VAL A 435 -47.79 -1.84 25.20
N ALA A 436 -47.72 -1.93 26.52
CA ALA A 436 -47.58 -0.76 27.37
C ALA A 436 -46.19 -0.21 27.31
N THR A 437 -46.03 1.03 26.87
CA THR A 437 -44.78 1.78 26.84
C THR A 437 -44.64 2.78 28.00
N GLY A 438 -45.76 3.07 28.67
CA GLY A 438 -45.85 3.85 29.90
C GLY A 438 -46.78 3.15 30.90
N GLY A 439 -46.59 3.37 32.19
CA GLY A 439 -47.41 2.76 33.25
C GLY A 439 -47.03 1.32 33.63
N GLY A 440 -45.88 0.81 33.14
CA GLY A 440 -45.39 -0.55 33.42
C GLY A 440 -45.21 -0.85 34.93
N LEU A 441 -44.78 0.15 35.69
CA LEU A 441 -44.67 0.03 37.15
C LEU A 441 -46.04 -0.11 37.83
N LEU A 442 -47.05 0.64 37.35
CA LEU A 442 -48.44 0.54 37.83
C LEU A 442 -48.98 -0.88 37.59
N LEU A 443 -48.77 -1.41 36.39
CA LEU A 443 -49.16 -2.76 36.04
C LEU A 443 -48.44 -3.81 36.89
N GLY A 444 -47.16 -3.58 37.22
CA GLY A 444 -46.37 -4.44 38.10
C GLY A 444 -46.88 -4.44 39.53
N THR A 445 -47.30 -3.30 40.09
CA THR A 445 -47.88 -3.23 41.43
C THR A 445 -49.23 -3.88 41.52
N LEU A 446 -50.05 -3.75 40.49
CA LEU A 446 -51.36 -4.42 40.41
C LEU A 446 -51.24 -5.95 40.23
N ALA A 447 -50.19 -6.44 39.64
CA ALA A 447 -49.94 -7.87 39.47
C ALA A 447 -49.37 -8.53 40.75
N GLY A 448 -48.78 -7.75 41.66
CA GLY A 448 -48.22 -8.22 42.93
C GLY A 448 -49.20 -8.07 44.12
N SER A 449 -50.33 -7.48 43.90
CA SER A 449 -51.40 -7.37 44.90
C SER A 449 -52.50 -8.40 44.61
#